data_36d216b1b2a714e602df6220e1838e52
#
_entry.id   36d216b1b2a714e602df6220e1838e52
#
_cell.length_a   1.000
_cell.length_b   1.000
_cell.length_c   1.000
_cell.angle_alpha   90.00
_cell.angle_beta   90.00
_cell.angle_gamma   90.00
#
_symmetry.space_group_name_H-M   'P 1'
#
loop_
_entity.id
_entity.type
_entity.pdbx_description
1 polymer ?
#
loop_
_entity_poly.entity_id
_entity_poly.type
_entity_poly.pdbx_seq_one_letter_code
_entity_poly.pdbx_strand_id
1 'polypeptide(L)'
;CEATREEGKGLQAIIREESFDFSLVKERTDLSKAFLSKILAELCDKNLVAKEGERFRVVSKELLLREWASVRREVLRSLRPLKLFFFLKTRIRELFENYAISGPFAESLVNGQTSGEEVLVYTTKLPKVEEYLSKKPNTFVFLHDEHILHNSWKLRGWNLVSIPQLCADLLAQGIYADVALDMFRRWASAAGA
;
A
#
# COMPACT_ATOMS: atom_id res chain seq x y z
N CYS A 1 -11.36 9.41 3.93
CA CYS A 1 -11.24 10.38 5.01
C CYS A 1 -9.77 10.57 5.33
N GLU A 2 -9.38 11.79 5.78
CA GLU A 2 -7.98 12.14 6.07
C GLU A 2 -7.39 11.29 7.20
N ALA A 3 -8.13 11.12 8.29
CA ALA A 3 -7.73 10.27 9.41
C ALA A 3 -7.39 8.84 9.00
N THR A 4 -8.17 8.24 8.10
CA THR A 4 -7.93 6.88 7.59
C THR A 4 -6.65 6.80 6.74
N ARG A 5 -6.33 7.87 6.00
CA ARG A 5 -5.05 7.93 5.25
C ARG A 5 -3.86 8.02 6.20
N GLU A 6 -3.95 8.85 7.23
CA GLU A 6 -2.90 9.01 8.23
C GLU A 6 -2.67 7.72 9.03
N GLU A 7 -3.74 6.99 9.38
CA GLU A 7 -3.63 5.67 9.99
C GLU A 7 -2.87 4.70 9.07
N GLY A 8 -3.17 4.69 7.78
CA GLY A 8 -2.44 3.91 6.78
C GLY A 8 -0.95 4.22 6.71
N LYS A 9 -0.55 5.49 6.87
CA LYS A 9 0.86 5.88 6.95
C LYS A 9 1.56 5.27 8.17
N GLY A 10 0.88 5.31 9.34
CA GLY A 10 1.39 4.70 10.55
C GLY A 10 1.64 3.20 10.40
N LEU A 11 0.66 2.48 9.85
CA LEU A 11 0.76 1.03 9.61
C LEU A 11 1.87 0.70 8.61
N GLN A 12 2.01 1.48 7.53
CA GLN A 12 3.08 1.32 6.55
C GLN A 12 4.46 1.51 7.17
N ALA A 13 4.62 2.45 8.10
CA ALA A 13 5.90 2.73 8.75
C ALA A 13 6.37 1.58 9.64
N ILE A 14 5.46 0.87 10.31
CA ILE A 14 5.79 -0.16 11.31
C ILE A 14 5.77 -1.59 10.77
N ILE A 15 5.13 -1.87 9.63
CA ILE A 15 4.97 -3.24 9.10
C ILE A 15 6.31 -3.95 8.83
N ARG A 16 7.39 -3.21 8.64
CA ARG A 16 8.73 -3.73 8.38
C ARG A 16 9.51 -4.05 9.65
N GLU A 17 9.06 -3.50 10.78
CA GLU A 17 9.79 -3.58 12.03
C GLU A 17 9.39 -4.81 12.85
N GLU A 18 10.34 -5.34 13.61
CA GLU A 18 10.06 -6.28 14.71
C GLU A 18 9.74 -5.49 15.98
N SER A 19 10.54 -4.47 16.23
CA SER A 19 10.31 -3.53 17.33
C SER A 19 10.72 -2.11 16.92
N PHE A 20 10.02 -1.13 17.44
CA PHE A 20 10.22 0.27 17.10
C PHE A 20 9.95 1.16 18.32
N ASP A 21 10.39 2.40 18.25
CA ASP A 21 10.02 3.44 19.18
C ASP A 21 9.12 4.49 18.52
N PHE A 22 8.60 5.40 19.33
CA PHE A 22 7.73 6.47 18.86
C PHE A 22 8.43 7.41 17.87
N SER A 23 9.73 7.66 18.07
CA SER A 23 10.51 8.58 17.25
C SER A 23 10.65 8.09 15.82
N LEU A 24 10.90 6.78 15.64
CA LEU A 24 11.00 6.14 14.33
C LEU A 24 9.74 6.37 13.48
N VAL A 25 8.56 6.14 14.08
CA VAL A 25 7.29 6.27 13.34
C VAL A 25 7.01 7.74 13.03
N LYS A 26 7.30 8.64 13.97
CA LYS A 26 7.14 10.08 13.77
C LYS A 26 8.03 10.59 12.62
N GLU A 27 9.29 10.15 12.57
CA GLU A 27 10.24 10.53 11.52
C GLU A 27 9.77 10.07 10.13
N ARG A 28 9.17 8.88 10.06
CA ARG A 28 8.73 8.30 8.79
C ARG A 28 7.37 8.77 8.28
N THR A 29 6.56 9.42 9.10
CA THR A 29 5.15 9.65 8.76
C THR A 29 4.68 11.08 8.79
N ASP A 30 5.44 12.01 9.32
CA ASP A 30 5.03 13.42 9.56
C ASP A 30 3.72 13.55 10.40
N LEU A 31 3.28 12.48 11.05
CA LEU A 31 2.07 12.47 11.85
C LEU A 31 2.24 13.30 13.12
N SER A 32 1.16 13.96 13.57
CA SER A 32 1.18 14.66 14.84
C SER A 32 1.37 13.65 16.00
N LYS A 33 2.02 14.12 17.08
CA LYS A 33 2.25 13.28 18.27
C LYS A 33 0.94 12.72 18.84
N ALA A 34 -0.12 13.54 18.88
CA ALA A 34 -1.42 13.14 19.39
C ALA A 34 -2.06 12.04 18.55
N PHE A 35 -2.00 12.19 17.22
CA PHE A 35 -2.59 11.21 16.30
C PHE A 35 -1.81 9.89 16.32
N LEU A 36 -0.47 9.95 16.33
CA LEU A 36 0.36 8.76 16.44
C LEU A 36 0.14 8.00 17.76
N SER A 37 0.01 8.73 18.89
CA SER A 37 -0.31 8.12 20.19
C SER A 37 -1.67 7.40 20.15
N LYS A 38 -2.66 7.96 19.45
CA LYS A 38 -3.97 7.33 19.26
C LYS A 38 -3.85 6.03 18.45
N ILE A 39 -3.16 6.06 17.31
CA ILE A 39 -2.94 4.86 16.48
C ILE A 39 -2.26 3.76 17.29
N LEU A 40 -1.18 4.08 18.01
CA LEU A 40 -0.44 3.10 18.80
C LEU A 40 -1.29 2.52 19.95
N ALA A 41 -2.12 3.32 20.60
CA ALA A 41 -3.06 2.84 21.62
C ALA A 41 -4.06 1.85 21.00
N GLU A 42 -4.68 2.19 19.87
CA GLU A 42 -5.62 1.31 19.16
C GLU A 42 -4.96 -0.01 18.71
N LEU A 43 -3.71 0.03 18.24
CA LEU A 43 -2.97 -1.18 17.86
C LEU A 43 -2.61 -2.05 19.08
N CYS A 44 -2.34 -1.44 20.23
CA CYS A 44 -2.13 -2.17 21.49
C CYS A 44 -3.44 -2.80 21.97
N ASP A 45 -4.56 -2.08 21.94
CA ASP A 45 -5.87 -2.59 22.32
C ASP A 45 -6.32 -3.78 21.46
N LYS A 46 -5.95 -3.77 20.17
CA LYS A 46 -6.15 -4.87 19.22
C LYS A 46 -5.12 -6.00 19.36
N ASN A 47 -4.16 -5.91 20.26
CA ASN A 47 -3.05 -6.84 20.42
C ASN A 47 -2.21 -7.05 19.14
N LEU A 48 -2.13 -6.04 18.30
CA LEU A 48 -1.28 -6.06 17.09
C LEU A 48 0.14 -5.61 17.40
N VAL A 49 0.27 -4.78 18.41
CA VAL A 49 1.52 -4.25 18.95
C VAL A 49 1.51 -4.37 20.46
N ALA A 50 2.63 -4.76 21.06
CA ALA A 50 2.83 -4.82 22.50
C ALA A 50 3.77 -3.69 22.94
N LYS A 51 3.39 -2.94 23.99
CA LYS A 51 4.25 -1.91 24.56
C LYS A 51 5.23 -2.57 25.57
N GLU A 52 6.53 -2.35 25.36
CA GLU A 52 7.62 -2.88 26.16
C GLU A 52 8.50 -1.70 26.63
N GLY A 53 8.13 -1.10 27.76
CA GLY A 53 8.78 0.12 28.26
C GLY A 53 8.55 1.31 27.33
N GLU A 54 9.62 1.84 26.75
CA GLU A 54 9.57 2.95 25.78
C GLU A 54 9.47 2.47 24.32
N ARG A 55 9.57 1.16 24.10
CA ARG A 55 9.50 0.54 22.77
C ARG A 55 8.17 -0.17 22.57
N PHE A 56 7.92 -0.47 21.30
CA PHE A 56 6.78 -1.26 20.85
C PHE A 56 7.29 -2.45 20.05
N ARG A 57 6.70 -3.61 20.25
CA ARG A 57 6.99 -4.82 19.49
C ARG A 57 5.77 -5.21 18.66
N VAL A 58 5.98 -5.53 17.40
CA VAL A 58 4.93 -6.08 16.53
C VAL A 58 4.64 -7.51 16.97
N VAL A 59 3.39 -7.79 17.34
CA VAL A 59 2.96 -9.12 17.82
C VAL A 59 2.84 -10.10 16.65
N SER A 60 2.23 -9.64 15.54
CA SER A 60 2.09 -10.42 14.31
C SER A 60 2.05 -9.49 13.09
N LYS A 61 3.04 -9.61 12.24
CA LYS A 61 3.08 -8.86 10.97
C LYS A 61 1.91 -9.20 10.05
N GLU A 62 1.43 -10.45 10.04
CA GLU A 62 0.27 -10.84 9.23
C GLU A 62 -1.01 -10.19 9.73
N LEU A 63 -1.25 -10.18 11.03
CA LEU A 63 -2.41 -9.48 11.60
C LEU A 63 -2.35 -7.98 11.36
N LEU A 64 -1.15 -7.39 11.49
CA LEU A 64 -0.91 -5.98 11.18
C LEU A 64 -1.19 -5.68 9.70
N LEU A 65 -0.78 -6.57 8.77
CA LEU A 65 -1.10 -6.45 7.35
C LEU A 65 -2.62 -6.49 7.10
N ARG A 66 -3.34 -7.36 7.78
CA ARG A 66 -4.82 -7.45 7.65
C ARG A 66 -5.51 -6.19 8.15
N GLU A 67 -5.02 -5.61 9.25
CA GLU A 67 -5.50 -4.33 9.74
C GLU A 67 -5.24 -3.23 8.71
N TRP A 68 -4.02 -3.16 8.18
CA TRP A 68 -3.70 -2.22 7.12
C TRP A 68 -4.57 -2.40 5.87
N ALA A 69 -4.83 -3.63 5.46
CA ALA A 69 -5.74 -3.92 4.34
C ALA A 69 -7.17 -3.43 4.60
N SER A 70 -7.65 -3.49 5.84
CA SER A 70 -8.95 -2.91 6.22
C SER A 70 -8.97 -1.40 6.03
N VAL A 71 -7.96 -0.72 6.55
CA VAL A 71 -7.76 0.72 6.35
C VAL A 71 -7.64 1.08 4.86
N ARG A 72 -6.86 0.30 4.09
CA ARG A 72 -6.71 0.49 2.64
C ARG A 72 -8.02 0.34 1.89
N ARG A 73 -8.86 -0.61 2.27
CA ARG A 73 -10.20 -0.80 1.67
C ARG A 73 -11.06 0.45 1.82
N GLU A 74 -11.04 1.09 2.97
CA GLU A 74 -11.77 2.34 3.20
C GLU A 74 -11.18 3.49 2.38
N VAL A 75 -9.86 3.61 2.35
CA VAL A 75 -9.16 4.62 1.52
C VAL A 75 -9.52 4.45 0.05
N LEU A 76 -9.40 3.23 -0.50
CA LEU A 76 -9.70 2.95 -1.91
C LEU A 76 -11.17 3.23 -2.27
N ARG A 77 -12.10 2.98 -1.34
CA ARG A 77 -13.52 3.32 -1.53
C ARG A 77 -13.79 4.83 -1.50
N SER A 78 -13.07 5.57 -0.67
CA SER A 78 -13.23 7.02 -0.53
C SER A 78 -12.58 7.80 -1.67
N LEU A 79 -11.49 7.27 -2.22
CA LEU A 79 -10.81 7.84 -3.38
C LEU A 79 -11.58 7.46 -4.65
N ARG A 80 -12.06 8.44 -5.37
CA ARG A 80 -12.69 8.23 -6.69
C ARG A 80 -11.60 8.14 -7.75
N PRO A 81 -11.20 6.93 -8.20
CA PRO A 81 -10.15 6.80 -9.20
C PRO A 81 -10.63 7.28 -10.56
N LEU A 82 -9.71 7.81 -11.35
CA LEU A 82 -9.94 7.92 -12.79
C LEU A 82 -9.94 6.51 -13.38
N LYS A 83 -10.92 6.21 -14.18
CA LYS A 83 -11.14 4.92 -14.83
C LYS A 83 -10.67 5.00 -16.26
N LEU A 84 -9.51 4.42 -16.54
CA LEU A 84 -8.86 4.47 -17.85
C LEU A 84 -8.81 3.08 -18.49
N PHE A 85 -8.73 3.07 -19.81
CA PHE A 85 -8.44 1.88 -20.58
C PHE A 85 -7.17 2.09 -21.42
N PHE A 86 -6.18 1.24 -21.21
CA PHE A 86 -4.98 1.18 -22.02
C PHE A 86 -4.91 -0.16 -22.75
N PHE A 87 -4.91 -0.12 -24.07
CA PHE A 87 -4.66 -1.31 -24.89
C PHE A 87 -3.25 -1.87 -24.62
N LEU A 88 -2.26 -0.98 -24.58
CA LEU A 88 -0.89 -1.30 -24.17
C LEU A 88 -0.62 -0.65 -22.82
N LYS A 89 -0.45 -1.47 -21.76
CA LYS A 89 -0.15 -0.97 -20.40
C LYS A 89 1.15 -0.17 -20.33
N THR A 90 2.07 -0.36 -21.28
CA THR A 90 3.32 0.42 -21.41
C THR A 90 3.08 1.93 -21.52
N ARG A 91 1.90 2.36 -22.02
CA ARG A 91 1.51 3.78 -22.06
C ARG A 91 1.49 4.43 -20.69
N ILE A 92 1.24 3.68 -19.62
CA ILE A 92 1.29 4.18 -18.25
C ILE A 92 2.70 4.75 -17.96
N ARG A 93 3.75 4.06 -18.36
CA ARG A 93 5.14 4.50 -18.15
C ARG A 93 5.51 5.75 -18.94
N GLU A 94 4.86 5.97 -20.07
CA GLU A 94 5.10 7.11 -20.94
C GLU A 94 4.35 8.37 -20.44
N LEU A 95 3.18 8.18 -19.85
CA LEU A 95 2.29 9.28 -19.43
C LEU A 95 2.57 9.75 -17.99
N PHE A 96 2.92 8.84 -17.09
CA PHE A 96 3.07 9.15 -15.67
C PHE A 96 4.54 9.27 -15.29
N GLU A 97 4.97 10.46 -14.86
CA GLU A 97 6.35 10.73 -14.45
C GLU A 97 6.64 10.22 -13.02
N ASN A 98 5.74 10.53 -12.08
CA ASN A 98 5.87 10.16 -10.67
C ASN A 98 4.72 9.26 -10.26
N TYR A 99 4.93 7.95 -10.34
CA TYR A 99 3.89 6.95 -10.10
C TYR A 99 4.46 5.67 -9.49
N ALA A 100 3.58 4.89 -8.89
CA ALA A 100 3.81 3.47 -8.62
C ALA A 100 2.57 2.65 -8.95
N ILE A 101 2.78 1.44 -9.45
CA ILE A 101 1.70 0.49 -9.74
C ILE A 101 1.51 -0.49 -8.59
N SER A 102 0.26 -0.94 -8.43
CA SER A 102 -0.19 -1.94 -7.47
C SER A 102 -1.26 -2.83 -8.10
N GLY A 103 -1.87 -3.69 -7.30
CA GLY A 103 -2.96 -4.57 -7.71
C GLY A 103 -2.52 -5.76 -8.55
N PRO A 104 -3.46 -6.43 -9.27
CA PRO A 104 -3.19 -7.68 -9.96
C PRO A 104 -2.07 -7.61 -10.98
N PHE A 105 -1.95 -6.51 -11.73
CA PHE A 105 -0.87 -6.37 -12.70
C PHE A 105 0.51 -6.28 -12.03
N ALA A 106 0.65 -5.53 -10.94
CA ALA A 106 1.90 -5.48 -10.20
C ALA A 106 2.28 -6.85 -9.63
N GLU A 107 1.31 -7.59 -9.09
CA GLU A 107 1.52 -8.96 -8.61
C GLU A 107 1.95 -9.90 -9.74
N SER A 108 1.34 -9.82 -10.91
CA SER A 108 1.72 -10.68 -12.06
C SER A 108 3.18 -10.46 -12.49
N LEU A 109 3.72 -9.25 -12.31
CA LEU A 109 5.14 -8.96 -12.57
C LEU A 109 6.07 -9.56 -11.51
N VAL A 110 5.63 -9.54 -10.24
CA VAL A 110 6.43 -9.98 -9.08
C VAL A 110 6.40 -11.50 -8.93
N ASN A 111 5.23 -12.10 -8.96
CA ASN A 111 4.97 -13.47 -8.54
C ASN A 111 4.24 -14.33 -9.60
N GLY A 112 3.53 -13.70 -10.53
CA GLY A 112 2.89 -14.38 -11.67
C GLY A 112 1.67 -15.22 -11.31
N GLN A 113 0.99 -14.93 -10.19
CA GLN A 113 -0.16 -15.71 -9.73
C GLN A 113 -1.51 -15.12 -10.13
N THR A 114 -1.53 -13.84 -10.56
CA THR A 114 -2.76 -13.18 -11.01
C THR A 114 -2.81 -13.04 -12.52
N SER A 115 -4.01 -12.74 -13.07
CA SER A 115 -4.20 -12.51 -14.51
C SER A 115 -3.48 -11.26 -15.02
N GLY A 116 -3.18 -10.31 -14.13
CA GLY A 116 -2.54 -9.06 -14.50
C GLY A 116 -3.43 -8.11 -15.34
N GLU A 117 -4.75 -8.32 -15.37
CA GLU A 117 -5.65 -7.50 -16.19
C GLU A 117 -5.84 -6.09 -15.65
N GLU A 118 -6.01 -5.96 -14.34
CA GLU A 118 -6.23 -4.68 -13.68
C GLU A 118 -4.94 -4.08 -13.13
N VAL A 119 -4.79 -2.76 -13.30
CA VAL A 119 -3.69 -1.97 -12.76
C VAL A 119 -4.24 -0.91 -11.82
N LEU A 120 -3.72 -0.85 -10.60
CA LEU A 120 -3.86 0.32 -9.74
C LEU A 120 -2.64 1.21 -9.95
N VAL A 121 -2.85 2.48 -10.29
CA VAL A 121 -1.79 3.46 -10.46
C VAL A 121 -1.94 4.53 -9.38
N TYR A 122 -0.94 4.70 -8.56
CA TYR A 122 -0.84 5.81 -7.61
C TYR A 122 0.08 6.87 -8.19
N THR A 123 -0.36 8.11 -8.15
CA THR A 123 0.42 9.26 -8.64
C THR A 123 0.14 10.49 -7.79
N THR A 124 1.10 11.38 -7.70
CA THR A 124 0.96 12.70 -7.03
C THR A 124 0.48 13.78 -8.00
N LYS A 125 0.55 13.51 -9.33
CA LYS A 125 0.17 14.44 -10.37
C LYS A 125 -0.51 13.71 -11.51
N LEU A 126 -1.68 14.19 -11.92
CA LEU A 126 -2.40 13.63 -13.06
C LEU A 126 -1.86 14.22 -14.37
N PRO A 127 -1.46 13.37 -15.32
CA PRO A 127 -1.20 13.80 -16.70
C PRO A 127 -2.51 14.05 -17.46
N LYS A 128 -2.40 14.48 -18.71
CA LYS A 128 -3.54 14.54 -19.63
C LYS A 128 -3.93 13.13 -20.04
N VAL A 129 -5.10 12.68 -19.61
CA VAL A 129 -5.59 11.30 -19.81
C VAL A 129 -7.04 11.22 -20.28
N GLU A 130 -7.61 12.35 -20.70
CA GLU A 130 -9.02 12.45 -21.09
C GLU A 130 -9.40 11.48 -22.22
N GLU A 131 -8.48 11.23 -23.15
CA GLU A 131 -8.66 10.32 -24.28
C GLU A 131 -8.72 8.83 -23.87
N TYR A 132 -8.26 8.50 -22.66
CA TYR A 132 -8.23 7.13 -22.13
C TYR A 132 -9.39 6.82 -21.19
N LEU A 133 -10.27 7.81 -20.90
CA LEU A 133 -11.42 7.59 -20.03
C LEU A 133 -12.34 6.50 -20.59
N SER A 134 -12.76 5.55 -19.76
CA SER A 134 -13.52 4.39 -20.22
C SER A 134 -14.58 3.93 -19.23
N LYS A 135 -15.70 3.44 -19.76
CA LYS A 135 -16.73 2.72 -19.01
C LYS A 135 -16.34 1.26 -18.73
N LYS A 136 -15.35 0.73 -19.47
CA LYS A 136 -14.77 -0.62 -19.27
C LYS A 136 -13.27 -0.47 -18.97
N PRO A 137 -12.91 0.05 -17.79
CA PRO A 137 -11.53 0.35 -17.46
C PRO A 137 -10.75 -0.94 -17.17
N ASN A 138 -9.44 -0.89 -17.45
CA ASN A 138 -8.47 -1.84 -16.96
C ASN A 138 -7.40 -1.19 -16.05
N THR A 139 -7.52 0.12 -15.86
CA THR A 139 -6.56 0.92 -15.09
C THR A 139 -7.32 1.91 -14.23
N PHE A 140 -6.99 1.91 -12.95
CA PHE A 140 -7.59 2.77 -11.94
C PHE A 140 -6.52 3.69 -11.37
N VAL A 141 -6.62 5.00 -11.67
CA VAL A 141 -5.62 5.98 -11.25
C VAL A 141 -6.11 6.72 -10.02
N PHE A 142 -5.33 6.66 -8.97
CA PHE A 142 -5.56 7.33 -7.70
C PHE A 142 -4.59 8.49 -7.54
N LEU A 143 -5.11 9.70 -7.40
CA LEU A 143 -4.33 10.84 -6.96
C LEU A 143 -4.09 10.70 -5.45
N HIS A 144 -2.85 10.59 -5.04
CA HIS A 144 -2.46 10.34 -3.67
C HIS A 144 -1.29 11.25 -3.25
N ASP A 145 -1.03 11.34 -1.96
CA ASP A 145 0.17 12.02 -1.47
C ASP A 145 1.45 11.18 -1.73
N GLU A 146 2.61 11.82 -1.59
CA GLU A 146 3.90 11.17 -1.87
C GLU A 146 4.18 9.94 -0.99
N HIS A 147 3.54 9.85 0.16
CA HIS A 147 3.74 8.76 1.09
C HIS A 147 3.45 7.39 0.47
N ILE A 148 2.49 7.30 -0.45
CA ILE A 148 2.15 6.04 -1.14
C ILE A 148 3.32 5.52 -1.98
N LEU A 149 4.22 6.40 -2.42
CA LEU A 149 5.40 6.06 -3.21
C LEU A 149 6.59 5.68 -2.33
N HIS A 150 6.46 5.77 -1.01
CA HIS A 150 7.52 5.44 -0.08
C HIS A 150 7.93 3.97 -0.20
N ASN A 151 9.23 3.70 -0.33
CA ASN A 151 9.77 2.37 -0.59
C ASN A 151 9.28 1.72 -1.90
N SER A 152 8.81 2.51 -2.88
CA SER A 152 8.60 2.02 -4.23
C SER A 152 9.92 1.57 -4.85
N TRP A 153 9.85 0.61 -5.76
CA TRP A 153 11.01 0.00 -6.38
C TRP A 153 10.77 -0.31 -7.85
N LYS A 154 11.83 -0.57 -8.60
CA LYS A 154 11.74 -0.82 -10.03
C LYS A 154 11.86 -2.31 -10.36
N LEU A 155 10.93 -2.81 -11.18
CA LEU A 155 10.98 -4.15 -11.73
C LEU A 155 10.59 -4.11 -13.21
N ARG A 156 11.45 -4.63 -14.09
CA ARG A 156 11.19 -4.70 -15.55
C ARG A 156 10.74 -3.36 -16.15
N GLY A 157 11.32 -2.26 -15.66
CA GLY A 157 10.99 -0.90 -16.11
C GLY A 157 9.70 -0.31 -15.53
N TRP A 158 9.04 -0.98 -14.58
CA TRP A 158 7.88 -0.48 -13.84
C TRP A 158 8.28 0.03 -12.46
N ASN A 159 7.66 1.10 -12.01
CA ASN A 159 7.71 1.49 -10.59
C ASN A 159 6.58 0.78 -9.85
N LEU A 160 6.91 -0.03 -8.87
CA LEU A 160 5.96 -0.77 -8.04
C LEU A 160 5.91 -0.16 -6.64
N VAL A 161 4.76 -0.18 -6.00
CA VAL A 161 4.67 0.06 -4.56
C VAL A 161 5.48 -0.98 -3.79
N SER A 162 5.77 -0.75 -2.52
CA SER A 162 6.45 -1.74 -1.68
C SER A 162 5.67 -3.06 -1.62
N ILE A 163 6.37 -4.19 -1.41
CA ILE A 163 5.70 -5.50 -1.32
C ILE A 163 4.60 -5.53 -0.24
N PRO A 164 4.80 -5.01 0.99
CA PRO A 164 3.72 -4.96 1.97
C PRO A 164 2.52 -4.12 1.50
N GLN A 165 2.76 -3.00 0.82
CA GLN A 165 1.69 -2.18 0.24
C GLN A 165 0.92 -2.93 -0.84
N LEU A 166 1.62 -3.63 -1.74
CA LEU A 166 0.99 -4.46 -2.76
C LEU A 166 0.10 -5.54 -2.13
N CYS A 167 0.59 -6.22 -1.08
CA CYS A 167 -0.17 -7.22 -0.36
C CYS A 167 -1.42 -6.62 0.32
N ALA A 168 -1.27 -5.45 0.95
CA ALA A 168 -2.39 -4.75 1.59
C ALA A 168 -3.47 -4.34 0.56
N ASP A 169 -3.07 -3.87 -0.62
CA ASP A 169 -3.99 -3.50 -1.69
C ASP A 169 -4.74 -4.72 -2.27
N LEU A 170 -4.06 -5.83 -2.50
CA LEU A 170 -4.69 -7.09 -2.95
C LEU A 170 -5.69 -7.63 -1.92
N LEU A 171 -5.33 -7.62 -0.64
CA LEU A 171 -6.23 -7.97 0.46
C LEU A 171 -7.44 -7.01 0.53
N ALA A 172 -7.21 -5.73 0.34
CA ALA A 172 -8.26 -4.71 0.32
C ALA A 172 -9.27 -4.93 -0.81
N GLN A 173 -8.81 -5.39 -1.98
CA GLN A 173 -9.67 -5.76 -3.11
C GLN A 173 -10.47 -7.05 -2.84
N GLY A 174 -9.99 -7.94 -1.97
CA GLY A 174 -10.69 -9.14 -1.53
C GLY A 174 -10.69 -10.31 -2.51
N ILE A 175 -10.03 -10.18 -3.67
CA ILE A 175 -10.08 -11.20 -4.74
C ILE A 175 -8.88 -12.16 -4.65
N TYR A 176 -7.72 -11.66 -4.19
CA TYR A 176 -6.45 -12.38 -4.22
C TYR A 176 -5.84 -12.54 -2.82
N ALA A 177 -6.68 -12.84 -1.83
CA ALA A 177 -6.26 -12.87 -0.43
C ALA A 177 -5.14 -13.88 -0.17
N ASP A 178 -5.27 -15.10 -0.69
CA ASP A 178 -4.27 -16.17 -0.48
C ASP A 178 -2.95 -15.83 -1.15
N VAL A 179 -3.00 -15.28 -2.37
CA VAL A 179 -1.80 -14.83 -3.11
C VAL A 179 -1.07 -13.73 -2.33
N ALA A 180 -1.82 -12.75 -1.82
CA ALA A 180 -1.26 -11.65 -1.04
C ALA A 180 -0.59 -12.12 0.25
N LEU A 181 -1.23 -13.03 0.99
CA LEU A 181 -0.70 -13.56 2.24
C LEU A 181 0.55 -14.41 2.01
N ASP A 182 0.55 -15.26 0.98
CA ASP A 182 1.71 -16.07 0.64
C ASP A 182 2.91 -15.21 0.22
N MET A 183 2.68 -14.20 -0.62
CA MET A 183 3.71 -13.24 -1.02
C MET A 183 4.25 -12.46 0.19
N PHE A 184 3.37 -12.04 1.10
CA PHE A 184 3.76 -11.31 2.31
C PHE A 184 4.61 -12.18 3.26
N ARG A 185 4.23 -13.44 3.48
CA ARG A 185 4.99 -14.38 4.33
C ARG A 185 6.41 -14.59 3.80
N ARG A 186 6.54 -14.79 2.48
CA ARG A 186 7.87 -14.91 1.85
C ARG A 186 8.70 -13.64 2.01
N TRP A 187 8.09 -12.48 1.81
CA TRP A 187 8.76 -11.20 2.02
C TRP A 187 9.19 -11.01 3.49
N ALA A 188 8.30 -11.29 4.45
CA ALA A 188 8.59 -11.14 5.88
C ALA A 188 9.72 -12.08 6.34
N SER A 189 9.75 -13.32 5.84
CA SER A 189 10.82 -14.28 6.12
C SER A 189 12.17 -13.83 5.57
N ALA A 190 12.20 -13.24 4.38
CA ALA A 190 13.43 -12.72 3.77
C ALA A 190 13.94 -11.44 4.44
N ALA A 191 13.06 -10.63 5.01
CA ALA A 191 13.43 -9.38 5.70
C ALA A 191 13.95 -9.59 7.12
N GLY A 192 13.72 -10.77 7.72
CA GLY A 192 14.19 -11.16 9.06
C GLY A 192 15.46 -12.01 9.06
N ALA A 193 16.01 -12.34 7.89
CA ALA A 193 17.27 -13.03 7.71
C ALA A 193 18.41 -12.04 7.40
#